data_64659e00bb39ea96acf832647403e1d1
#
_entry.id   64659e00bb39ea96acf832647403e1d1
#
_cell.length_a   1.000
_cell.length_b   1.000
_cell.length_c   1.000
_cell.angle_alpha   90.00
_cell.angle_beta   90.00
_cell.angle_gamma   90.00
#
_symmetry.space_group_name_H-M   'P 1'
#
loop_
_entity.id
_entity.type
_entity.pdbx_description
1 polymer ?
#
loop_
_entity_poly.entity_id
_entity_poly.type
_entity_poly.pdbx_seq_one_letter_code
_entity_poly.pdbx_strand_id
1 'polypeptide(L)'
;LITSTVATGLIRERGRVVGVVTDREDGEIRAALTVACDGVNSFLAREAGLYPGFSAEHLTLGVKEVLGLPRETIEDRFGLRDDQGADIEVVGGTRGLPGGGFVYTNRDSLAVGVVVSLEEHGKAGHRPEDLIADFKAHPSIAPLVEGGTLLEYSAHLIPEGGYKHMPELSTDGMLVAGDAAGMCLAAGLWLEGVNFAMGAGVAAGETAVKALRAGDTSNAGLAGYREHLEDSFVLADHRRFRGAPELVLSERVQQRYPAFVAGMLEEMFTVTNPRPKRGAMAIARRQLKKNGIRWRDLVRDGWKIFRTFG
;
A
#
# COMPACT_ATOMS: atom_id res chain seq x y z
N LEU A 1 -21.91 -16.11 7.45
CA LEU A 1 -21.63 -14.76 6.97
C LEU A 1 -22.86 -13.87 7.23
N ILE A 2 -22.66 -12.76 7.91
CA ILE A 2 -23.69 -11.74 8.16
C ILE A 2 -23.26 -10.48 7.39
N THR A 3 -23.99 -10.16 6.35
CA THR A 3 -23.75 -9.00 5.49
C THR A 3 -24.50 -7.76 5.97
N SER A 4 -24.12 -6.57 5.49
CA SER A 4 -24.78 -5.29 5.83
C SER A 4 -24.90 -5.08 7.35
N THR A 5 -23.83 -5.41 8.09
CA THR A 5 -23.76 -5.29 9.55
C THR A 5 -22.44 -4.68 9.92
N VAL A 6 -22.47 -3.54 10.59
CA VAL A 6 -21.27 -2.80 11.00
C VAL A 6 -20.98 -3.13 12.46
N ALA A 7 -19.75 -3.57 12.76
CA ALA A 7 -19.27 -3.63 14.15
C ALA A 7 -18.97 -2.20 14.61
N THR A 8 -19.67 -1.74 15.63
CA THR A 8 -19.60 -0.37 16.15
C THR A 8 -18.79 -0.25 17.45
N GLY A 9 -18.48 -1.39 18.08
CA GLY A 9 -17.70 -1.41 19.33
C GLY A 9 -17.42 -2.82 19.83
N LEU A 10 -16.72 -2.90 20.95
CA LEU A 10 -16.35 -4.14 21.63
C LEU A 10 -17.23 -4.39 22.84
N ILE A 11 -17.62 -5.65 23.06
CA ILE A 11 -18.19 -6.09 24.33
C ILE A 11 -17.03 -6.55 25.22
N ARG A 12 -16.94 -5.99 26.43
CA ARG A 12 -15.87 -6.31 27.37
C ARG A 12 -16.40 -6.80 28.70
N GLU A 13 -15.76 -7.81 29.25
CA GLU A 13 -15.99 -8.30 30.61
C GLU A 13 -14.65 -8.42 31.34
N ARG A 14 -14.49 -7.73 32.46
CA ARG A 14 -13.25 -7.71 33.25
C ARG A 14 -11.99 -7.40 32.44
N GLY A 15 -12.09 -6.49 31.46
CA GLY A 15 -10.99 -6.09 30.57
C GLY A 15 -10.81 -6.98 29.33
N ARG A 16 -11.44 -8.14 29.26
CA ARG A 16 -11.36 -9.08 28.15
C ARG A 16 -12.41 -8.75 27.08
N VAL A 17 -12.06 -8.89 25.83
CA VAL A 17 -13.01 -8.85 24.71
C VAL A 17 -13.81 -10.15 24.67
N VAL A 18 -15.14 -10.03 24.68
CA VAL A 18 -16.09 -11.16 24.66
C VAL A 18 -17.11 -11.06 23.55
N GLY A 19 -16.87 -10.17 22.57
CA GLY A 19 -17.72 -9.98 21.41
C GLY A 19 -17.68 -8.57 20.86
N VAL A 20 -18.62 -8.28 19.97
CA VAL A 20 -18.77 -6.98 19.31
C VAL A 20 -20.20 -6.46 19.42
N VAL A 21 -20.33 -5.15 19.51
CA VAL A 21 -21.60 -4.43 19.32
C VAL A 21 -21.74 -4.12 17.83
N THR A 22 -22.97 -4.23 17.30
CA THR A 22 -23.26 -3.93 15.90
C THR A 22 -24.33 -2.85 15.78
N ASP A 23 -24.51 -2.32 14.57
CA ASP A 23 -25.56 -1.33 14.23
C ASP A 23 -26.98 -1.92 14.09
N ARG A 24 -27.17 -3.20 14.45
CA ARG A 24 -28.46 -3.88 14.44
C ARG A 24 -29.23 -3.66 15.73
N GLU A 25 -30.57 -3.77 15.66
CA GLU A 25 -31.42 -3.88 16.85
C GLU A 25 -30.99 -5.15 17.64
N ASP A 26 -30.81 -5.04 18.95
CA ASP A 26 -30.24 -6.08 19.82
C ASP A 26 -28.87 -6.60 19.30
N GLY A 27 -28.07 -5.73 18.74
CA GLY A 27 -26.91 -6.01 17.92
C GLY A 27 -25.65 -6.48 18.67
N GLU A 28 -25.77 -7.16 19.81
CA GLU A 28 -24.62 -7.82 20.48
C GLU A 28 -24.34 -9.18 19.88
N ILE A 29 -23.08 -9.39 19.46
CA ILE A 29 -22.59 -10.70 19.03
C ILE A 29 -21.48 -11.12 20.00
N ARG A 30 -21.77 -12.13 20.82
CA ARG A 30 -20.81 -12.67 21.80
C ARG A 30 -20.00 -13.79 21.22
N ALA A 31 -18.69 -13.82 21.52
CA ALA A 31 -17.75 -14.82 21.05
C ALA A 31 -16.65 -15.09 22.09
N ALA A 32 -16.15 -16.30 22.12
CA ALA A 32 -15.00 -16.65 22.95
C ALA A 32 -13.68 -16.01 22.49
N LEU A 33 -13.59 -15.66 21.18
CA LEU A 33 -12.49 -14.97 20.56
C LEU A 33 -13.00 -14.11 19.40
N THR A 34 -12.49 -12.89 19.29
CA THR A 34 -12.75 -11.96 18.18
C THR A 34 -11.49 -11.81 17.34
N VAL A 35 -11.62 -11.85 16.00
CA VAL A 35 -10.52 -11.50 15.08
C VAL A 35 -10.92 -10.24 14.34
N ALA A 36 -10.22 -9.14 14.61
CA ALA A 36 -10.45 -7.85 13.94
C ALA A 36 -9.69 -7.80 12.61
N CYS A 37 -10.44 -7.72 11.52
CA CYS A 37 -9.96 -7.52 10.15
C CYS A 37 -10.68 -6.33 9.54
N ASP A 38 -10.88 -5.25 10.32
CA ASP A 38 -11.71 -4.08 10.00
C ASP A 38 -10.96 -3.02 9.17
N GLY A 39 -9.84 -3.42 8.58
CA GLY A 39 -9.07 -2.61 7.63
C GLY A 39 -8.30 -1.47 8.30
N VAL A 40 -7.81 -0.56 7.49
CA VAL A 40 -6.90 0.53 7.89
C VAL A 40 -7.44 1.44 8.99
N ASN A 41 -8.75 1.62 9.07
CA ASN A 41 -9.37 2.45 10.13
C ASN A 41 -9.24 1.82 11.52
N SER A 42 -9.25 0.51 11.59
CA SER A 42 -8.88 -0.27 12.77
C SER A 42 -9.59 0.17 14.06
N PHE A 43 -10.89 0.50 13.94
CA PHE A 43 -11.66 1.05 15.05
C PHE A 43 -11.67 0.13 16.26
N LEU A 44 -11.80 -1.19 16.03
CA LEU A 44 -11.84 -2.19 17.10
C LEU A 44 -10.48 -2.36 17.79
N ALA A 45 -9.37 -2.36 17.03
CA ALA A 45 -8.03 -2.43 17.63
C ALA A 45 -7.70 -1.15 18.44
N ARG A 46 -8.14 0.02 17.97
CA ARG A 46 -8.01 1.29 18.72
C ARG A 46 -8.83 1.26 20.00
N GLU A 47 -10.08 0.83 19.94
CA GLU A 47 -10.96 0.66 21.11
C GLU A 47 -10.39 -0.39 22.08
N ALA A 48 -9.74 -1.43 21.53
CA ALA A 48 -9.03 -2.42 22.34
C ALA A 48 -7.81 -1.85 23.07
N GLY A 49 -7.35 -0.65 22.72
CA GLY A 49 -6.18 -0.01 23.33
C GLY A 49 -4.85 -0.57 22.80
N LEU A 50 -4.87 -1.27 21.65
CA LEU A 50 -3.67 -1.88 21.06
C LEU A 50 -2.75 -0.85 20.41
N TYR A 51 -3.28 0.28 20.00
CA TYR A 51 -2.53 1.45 19.55
C TYR A 51 -3.45 2.68 19.36
N PRO A 52 -2.90 3.90 19.24
CA PRO A 52 -3.71 5.12 19.09
C PRO A 52 -4.31 5.31 17.69
N GLY A 53 -3.91 4.51 16.72
CA GLY A 53 -4.24 4.63 15.30
C GLY A 53 -3.03 5.04 14.46
N PHE A 54 -3.15 4.90 13.13
CA PHE A 54 -2.10 5.34 12.20
C PHE A 54 -2.13 6.86 12.07
N SER A 55 -0.94 7.48 12.08
CA SER A 55 -0.80 8.91 11.79
C SER A 55 -0.81 9.17 10.29
N ALA A 56 -1.15 10.39 9.87
CA ALA A 56 -1.23 10.75 8.44
C ALA A 56 0.10 10.55 7.68
N GLU A 57 1.23 10.66 8.38
CA GLU A 57 2.57 10.41 7.82
C GLU A 57 2.84 8.94 7.47
N HIS A 58 2.06 8.01 8.06
CA HIS A 58 2.16 6.57 7.83
C HIS A 58 1.00 6.04 6.98
N LEU A 59 0.23 6.94 6.38
CA LEU A 59 -0.91 6.60 5.54
C LEU A 59 -0.73 7.19 4.14
N THR A 60 -1.19 6.44 3.15
CA THR A 60 -1.44 6.96 1.81
C THR A 60 -2.92 6.91 1.48
N LEU A 61 -3.34 7.75 0.55
CA LEU A 61 -4.67 7.75 -0.04
C LEU A 61 -4.57 7.11 -1.42
N GLY A 62 -5.21 5.96 -1.57
CA GLY A 62 -5.44 5.32 -2.85
C GLY A 62 -6.78 5.77 -3.43
N VAL A 63 -6.77 6.22 -4.69
CA VAL A 63 -7.97 6.55 -5.46
C VAL A 63 -7.98 5.69 -6.69
N LYS A 64 -9.04 4.93 -6.91
CA LYS A 64 -9.14 3.93 -7.97
C LYS A 64 -10.45 4.08 -8.74
N GLU A 65 -10.37 3.92 -10.04
CA GLU A 65 -11.50 3.68 -10.93
C GLU A 65 -11.39 2.32 -11.59
N VAL A 66 -12.52 1.66 -11.78
CA VAL A 66 -12.64 0.48 -12.64
C VAL A 66 -13.34 0.90 -13.93
N LEU A 67 -12.65 0.74 -15.05
CA LEU A 67 -13.11 1.13 -16.38
C LEU A 67 -13.44 -0.11 -17.19
N GLY A 68 -14.71 -0.31 -17.55
CA GLY A 68 -15.15 -1.38 -18.43
C GLY A 68 -14.64 -1.16 -19.86
N LEU A 69 -14.02 -2.18 -20.43
CA LEU A 69 -13.55 -2.23 -21.82
C LEU A 69 -13.71 -3.64 -22.37
N PRO A 70 -13.98 -3.81 -23.68
CA PRO A 70 -13.97 -5.14 -24.28
C PRO A 70 -12.62 -5.85 -24.11
N ARG A 71 -12.67 -7.16 -23.84
CA ARG A 71 -11.46 -7.98 -23.64
C ARG A 71 -10.45 -7.83 -24.79
N GLU A 72 -10.92 -7.91 -26.01
CA GLU A 72 -10.07 -7.76 -27.22
C GLU A 72 -9.33 -6.43 -27.24
N THR A 73 -10.01 -5.34 -26.83
CA THR A 73 -9.40 -4.00 -26.74
C THR A 73 -8.30 -3.96 -25.69
N ILE A 74 -8.49 -4.64 -24.54
CA ILE A 74 -7.49 -4.73 -23.48
C ILE A 74 -6.30 -5.55 -23.98
N GLU A 75 -6.56 -6.73 -24.57
CA GLU A 75 -5.51 -7.61 -25.09
C GLU A 75 -4.66 -6.90 -26.14
N ASP A 76 -5.28 -6.17 -27.09
CA ASP A 76 -4.57 -5.40 -28.12
C ASP A 76 -3.71 -4.27 -27.52
N ARG A 77 -4.27 -3.47 -26.61
CA ARG A 77 -3.57 -2.31 -26.05
C ARG A 77 -2.38 -2.68 -25.18
N PHE A 78 -2.50 -3.80 -24.46
CA PHE A 78 -1.48 -4.28 -23.51
C PHE A 78 -0.61 -5.40 -24.10
N GLY A 79 -0.87 -5.83 -25.35
CA GLY A 79 -0.12 -6.89 -26.02
C GLY A 79 -0.28 -8.26 -25.36
N LEU A 80 -1.44 -8.53 -24.76
CA LEU A 80 -1.74 -9.73 -24.01
C LEU A 80 -2.22 -10.87 -24.92
N ARG A 81 -2.03 -12.09 -24.47
CA ARG A 81 -2.52 -13.31 -25.13
C ARG A 81 -3.05 -14.27 -24.06
N ASP A 82 -4.06 -15.02 -24.42
CA ASP A 82 -4.67 -16.04 -23.54
C ASP A 82 -5.17 -15.43 -22.22
N ASP A 83 -4.75 -15.98 -21.09
CA ASP A 83 -5.12 -15.49 -19.74
C ASP A 83 -4.01 -14.62 -19.10
N GLN A 84 -3.17 -13.97 -19.92
CA GLN A 84 -2.18 -13.03 -19.42
C GLN A 84 -2.82 -11.76 -18.86
N GLY A 85 -2.16 -11.16 -17.90
CA GLY A 85 -2.48 -9.85 -17.35
C GLY A 85 -1.26 -8.93 -17.41
N ALA A 86 -1.48 -7.63 -17.31
CA ALA A 86 -0.44 -6.62 -17.17
C ALA A 86 -0.73 -5.71 -15.99
N ASP A 87 0.32 -5.31 -15.32
CA ASP A 87 0.34 -4.27 -14.32
C ASP A 87 1.40 -3.24 -14.69
N ILE A 88 1.00 -1.97 -14.77
CA ILE A 88 1.87 -0.83 -15.09
C ILE A 88 1.93 0.07 -13.88
N GLU A 89 3.09 0.11 -13.25
CA GLU A 89 3.38 1.01 -12.15
C GLU A 89 4.03 2.30 -12.64
N VAL A 90 3.54 3.43 -12.16
CA VAL A 90 4.02 4.77 -12.54
C VAL A 90 4.46 5.53 -11.30
N VAL A 91 5.72 5.95 -11.28
CA VAL A 91 6.22 6.85 -10.24
C VAL A 91 5.92 8.29 -10.63
N GLY A 92 5.24 9.03 -9.75
CA GLY A 92 4.79 10.39 -10.03
C GLY A 92 3.45 10.44 -10.77
N GLY A 93 3.23 11.50 -11.56
CA GLY A 93 1.90 11.75 -12.17
C GLY A 93 0.85 12.25 -11.17
N THR A 94 1.28 12.72 -10.01
CA THR A 94 0.49 13.05 -8.82
C THR A 94 0.57 14.53 -8.45
N ARG A 95 0.72 15.42 -9.44
CA ARG A 95 0.93 16.88 -9.23
C ARG A 95 2.09 17.20 -8.29
N GLY A 96 3.13 16.36 -8.27
CA GLY A 96 4.31 16.55 -7.43
C GLY A 96 4.15 16.05 -5.99
N LEU A 97 3.03 15.43 -5.63
CA LEU A 97 2.89 14.73 -4.36
C LEU A 97 3.73 13.45 -4.35
N PRO A 98 4.31 13.06 -3.21
CA PRO A 98 4.90 11.73 -3.07
C PRO A 98 3.85 10.65 -3.34
N GLY A 99 4.17 9.75 -4.28
CA GLY A 99 3.25 8.71 -4.70
C GLY A 99 3.42 8.34 -6.17
N GLY A 100 2.43 7.66 -6.71
CA GLY A 100 2.44 7.18 -8.06
C GLY A 100 1.06 6.81 -8.57
N GLY A 101 1.00 6.13 -9.69
CA GLY A 101 -0.22 5.61 -10.25
C GLY A 101 -0.04 4.21 -10.79
N PHE A 102 -1.12 3.54 -11.04
CA PHE A 102 -1.14 2.18 -11.57
C PHE A 102 -2.23 2.01 -12.62
N VAL A 103 -1.99 1.09 -13.54
CA VAL A 103 -2.99 0.56 -14.47
C VAL A 103 -2.81 -0.94 -14.54
N TYR A 104 -3.78 -1.71 -14.07
CA TYR A 104 -3.75 -3.15 -14.25
C TYR A 104 -5.00 -3.69 -14.94
N THR A 105 -4.81 -4.78 -15.66
CA THR A 105 -5.83 -5.40 -16.50
C THR A 105 -6.62 -6.44 -15.74
N ASN A 106 -7.93 -6.45 -15.98
CA ASN A 106 -8.82 -7.56 -15.71
C ASN A 106 -9.30 -8.13 -17.07
N ARG A 107 -10.19 -9.12 -17.07
CA ARG A 107 -10.68 -9.72 -18.31
C ARG A 107 -11.45 -8.76 -19.21
N ASP A 108 -12.27 -7.90 -18.59
CA ASP A 108 -13.23 -7.01 -19.27
C ASP A 108 -13.24 -5.60 -18.64
N SER A 109 -12.20 -5.27 -17.90
CA SER A 109 -12.04 -3.95 -17.28
C SER A 109 -10.57 -3.65 -17.02
N LEU A 110 -10.29 -2.37 -16.75
CA LEU A 110 -9.01 -1.88 -16.23
C LEU A 110 -9.24 -1.32 -14.84
N ALA A 111 -8.35 -1.59 -13.91
CA ALA A 111 -8.26 -0.83 -12.68
C ALA A 111 -7.17 0.24 -12.85
N VAL A 112 -7.57 1.50 -12.68
CA VAL A 112 -6.70 2.66 -12.85
C VAL A 112 -6.72 3.45 -11.56
N GLY A 113 -5.57 3.82 -11.03
CA GLY A 113 -5.55 4.55 -9.78
C GLY A 113 -4.30 5.37 -9.55
N VAL A 114 -4.37 6.18 -8.51
CA VAL A 114 -3.25 6.94 -7.95
C VAL A 114 -3.17 6.69 -6.45
N VAL A 115 -1.96 6.64 -5.93
CA VAL A 115 -1.66 6.51 -4.50
C VAL A 115 -0.78 7.69 -4.11
N VAL A 116 -1.16 8.46 -3.09
CA VAL A 116 -0.43 9.65 -2.66
C VAL A 116 -0.29 9.70 -1.13
N SER A 117 0.80 10.27 -0.64
CA SER A 117 0.97 10.55 0.79
C SER A 117 -0.22 11.34 1.32
N LEU A 118 -0.88 10.83 2.37
CA LEU A 118 -2.04 11.48 2.98
C LEU A 118 -1.67 12.82 3.62
N GLU A 119 -0.52 12.89 4.28
CA GLU A 119 -0.03 14.12 4.91
C GLU A 119 0.20 15.24 3.88
N GLU A 120 0.93 14.92 2.79
CA GLU A 120 1.24 15.90 1.75
C GLU A 120 0.00 16.26 0.92
N HIS A 121 -0.89 15.31 0.69
CA HIS A 121 -2.19 15.56 0.05
C HIS A 121 -3.03 16.54 0.86
N GLY A 122 -3.11 16.37 2.19
CA GLY A 122 -3.82 17.28 3.08
C GLY A 122 -3.26 18.70 3.06
N LYS A 123 -1.93 18.85 2.94
CA LYS A 123 -1.27 20.16 2.82
C LYS A 123 -1.54 20.82 1.48
N ALA A 124 -1.58 20.05 0.40
CA ALA A 124 -1.74 20.56 -0.97
C ALA A 124 -3.18 20.94 -1.31
N GLY A 125 -4.19 20.35 -0.66
CA GLY A 125 -5.60 20.65 -0.85
C GLY A 125 -6.15 20.25 -2.23
N HIS A 126 -5.50 19.32 -2.94
CA HIS A 126 -6.02 18.78 -4.19
C HIS A 126 -7.22 17.88 -3.95
N ARG A 127 -8.16 17.86 -4.86
CA ARG A 127 -9.25 16.89 -4.82
C ARG A 127 -8.75 15.53 -5.34
N PRO A 128 -9.10 14.42 -4.69
CA PRO A 128 -8.69 13.08 -5.15
C PRO A 128 -9.11 12.79 -6.60
N GLU A 129 -10.31 13.24 -6.97
CA GLU A 129 -10.87 13.07 -8.33
C GLU A 129 -10.05 13.78 -9.40
N ASP A 130 -9.45 14.93 -9.06
CA ASP A 130 -8.61 15.69 -9.99
C ASP A 130 -7.28 14.98 -10.22
N LEU A 131 -6.72 14.30 -9.20
CA LEU A 131 -5.48 13.53 -9.34
C LEU A 131 -5.64 12.36 -10.32
N ILE A 132 -6.73 11.59 -10.18
CA ILE A 132 -6.98 10.47 -11.08
C ILE A 132 -7.38 10.93 -12.49
N ALA A 133 -8.10 12.06 -12.61
CA ALA A 133 -8.42 12.65 -13.91
C ALA A 133 -7.16 13.07 -14.66
N ASP A 134 -6.22 13.77 -13.99
CA ASP A 134 -4.94 14.16 -14.58
C ASP A 134 -4.09 12.95 -14.96
N PHE A 135 -4.06 11.92 -14.12
CA PHE A 135 -3.34 10.68 -14.40
C PHE A 135 -3.87 10.00 -15.67
N LYS A 136 -5.19 9.87 -15.80
CA LYS A 136 -5.82 9.32 -17.01
C LYS A 136 -5.59 10.18 -18.25
N ALA A 137 -5.48 11.50 -18.09
CA ALA A 137 -5.23 12.43 -19.20
C ALA A 137 -3.75 12.44 -19.65
N HIS A 138 -2.84 11.81 -18.89
CA HIS A 138 -1.42 11.77 -19.25
C HIS A 138 -1.22 11.08 -20.61
N PRO A 139 -0.39 11.62 -21.53
CA PRO A 139 -0.23 11.06 -22.88
C PRO A 139 0.16 9.59 -22.98
N SER A 140 0.85 9.07 -21.96
CA SER A 140 1.22 7.63 -21.90
C SER A 140 0.11 6.74 -21.33
N ILE A 141 -0.90 7.31 -20.67
CA ILE A 141 -1.99 6.57 -19.99
C ILE A 141 -3.28 6.68 -20.83
N ALA A 142 -3.58 7.88 -21.33
CA ALA A 142 -4.80 8.14 -22.07
C ALA A 142 -5.12 7.10 -23.17
N PRO A 143 -4.16 6.68 -24.02
CA PRO A 143 -4.44 5.66 -25.05
C PRO A 143 -4.82 4.30 -24.46
N LEU A 144 -4.35 3.97 -23.26
CA LEU A 144 -4.64 2.68 -22.62
C LEU A 144 -6.09 2.63 -22.09
N VAL A 145 -6.62 3.78 -21.63
CA VAL A 145 -7.92 3.87 -20.96
C VAL A 145 -9.02 4.45 -21.85
N GLU A 146 -8.69 4.89 -23.07
CA GLU A 146 -9.64 5.52 -23.99
C GLU A 146 -10.88 4.67 -24.24
N GLY A 147 -12.07 5.29 -24.19
CA GLY A 147 -13.36 4.62 -24.42
C GLY A 147 -13.81 3.74 -23.25
N GLY A 148 -13.08 3.70 -22.13
CA GLY A 148 -13.49 2.97 -20.94
C GLY A 148 -14.71 3.58 -20.29
N THR A 149 -15.68 2.72 -19.90
CA THR A 149 -16.86 3.11 -19.16
C THR A 149 -16.61 2.99 -17.66
N LEU A 150 -16.82 4.04 -16.90
CA LEU A 150 -16.67 4.01 -15.44
C LEU A 150 -17.68 3.03 -14.81
N LEU A 151 -17.18 1.96 -14.19
CA LEU A 151 -17.98 0.96 -13.48
C LEU A 151 -17.95 1.18 -11.97
N GLU A 152 -16.81 1.57 -11.42
CA GLU A 152 -16.60 1.78 -9.99
C GLU A 152 -15.63 2.92 -9.76
N TYR A 153 -15.90 3.71 -8.72
CA TYR A 153 -14.96 4.66 -8.12
C TYR A 153 -14.82 4.34 -6.64
N SER A 154 -13.60 4.28 -6.15
CA SER A 154 -13.32 4.10 -4.74
C SER A 154 -12.11 4.90 -4.30
N ALA A 155 -12.15 5.40 -3.05
CA ALA A 155 -11.02 6.02 -2.39
C ALA A 155 -10.82 5.38 -1.02
N HIS A 156 -9.60 4.98 -0.71
CA HIS A 156 -9.29 4.24 0.51
C HIS A 156 -7.93 4.64 1.08
N LEU A 157 -7.79 4.57 2.39
CA LEU A 157 -6.50 4.73 3.05
C LEU A 157 -5.73 3.41 3.01
N ILE A 158 -4.40 3.52 2.99
CA ILE A 158 -3.49 2.37 3.00
C ILE A 158 -2.46 2.61 4.11
N PRO A 159 -2.23 1.63 5.03
CA PRO A 159 -1.29 1.78 6.13
C PRO A 159 0.14 1.44 5.67
N GLU A 160 0.95 2.44 5.41
CA GLU A 160 2.33 2.29 4.91
C GLU A 160 3.42 2.50 5.96
N GLY A 161 3.07 2.54 7.24
CA GLY A 161 4.05 2.71 8.32
C GLY A 161 5.04 1.57 8.46
N GLY A 162 4.73 0.39 7.91
CA GLY A 162 5.57 -0.80 7.94
C GLY A 162 5.77 -1.35 9.35
N TYR A 163 6.74 -2.26 9.50
CA TYR A 163 6.99 -3.04 10.72
C TYR A 163 7.09 -2.24 12.02
N LYS A 164 7.66 -1.04 11.97
CA LYS A 164 7.88 -0.21 13.16
C LYS A 164 6.60 0.42 13.73
N HIS A 165 5.56 0.48 12.93
CA HIS A 165 4.29 1.16 13.23
C HIS A 165 3.10 0.21 13.31
N MET A 166 3.38 -1.10 13.35
CA MET A 166 2.35 -2.10 13.62
C MET A 166 1.83 -1.99 15.05
N PRO A 167 0.52 -2.19 15.27
CA PRO A 167 -0.05 -2.29 16.61
C PRO A 167 0.40 -3.56 17.34
N GLU A 168 0.04 -3.69 18.61
CA GLU A 168 0.02 -5.00 19.25
C GLU A 168 -1.02 -5.87 18.55
N LEU A 169 -0.65 -7.13 18.29
CA LEU A 169 -1.42 -8.03 17.43
C LEU A 169 -2.49 -8.84 18.17
N SER A 170 -2.47 -8.80 19.52
CA SER A 170 -3.41 -9.54 20.36
C SER A 170 -3.64 -8.85 21.71
N THR A 171 -4.78 -9.14 22.30
CA THR A 171 -5.12 -8.87 23.68
C THR A 171 -6.05 -9.99 24.18
N ASP A 172 -6.45 -9.97 25.46
CA ASP A 172 -7.37 -10.95 26.01
C ASP A 172 -8.67 -11.02 25.20
N GLY A 173 -8.90 -12.18 24.54
CA GLY A 173 -10.08 -12.43 23.72
C GLY A 173 -10.09 -11.82 22.33
N MET A 174 -8.95 -11.27 21.84
CA MET A 174 -8.92 -10.62 20.51
C MET A 174 -7.57 -10.78 19.80
N LEU A 175 -7.64 -11.01 18.48
CA LEU A 175 -6.53 -10.91 17.51
C LEU A 175 -6.80 -9.81 16.49
N VAL A 176 -5.74 -9.25 15.89
CA VAL A 176 -5.82 -8.26 14.81
C VAL A 176 -5.03 -8.76 13.61
N ALA A 177 -5.57 -8.63 12.39
CA ALA A 177 -4.96 -9.12 11.17
C ALA A 177 -5.17 -8.18 9.96
N GLY A 178 -4.32 -8.31 8.95
CA GLY A 178 -4.40 -7.52 7.71
C GLY A 178 -4.09 -6.04 7.92
N ASP A 179 -4.73 -5.16 7.17
CA ASP A 179 -4.51 -3.71 7.25
C ASP A 179 -4.84 -3.13 8.62
N ALA A 180 -5.76 -3.76 9.37
CA ALA A 180 -6.04 -3.41 10.75
C ALA A 180 -4.81 -3.56 11.65
N ALA A 181 -3.90 -4.46 11.31
CA ALA A 181 -2.60 -4.65 11.94
C ALA A 181 -1.45 -3.94 11.22
N GLY A 182 -1.73 -3.10 10.22
CA GLY A 182 -0.71 -2.43 9.43
C GLY A 182 0.11 -3.38 8.54
N MET A 183 -0.46 -4.51 8.15
CA MET A 183 0.22 -5.53 7.35
C MET A 183 0.16 -5.18 5.86
N CYS A 184 0.61 -3.98 5.52
CA CYS A 184 0.85 -3.53 4.17
C CYS A 184 2.33 -3.13 4.04
N LEU A 185 3.02 -3.64 3.04
CA LEU A 185 4.44 -3.45 2.84
C LEU A 185 4.69 -2.62 1.58
N ALA A 186 5.28 -1.44 1.76
CA ALA A 186 5.87 -0.68 0.66
C ALA A 186 7.23 -1.32 0.31
N ALA A 187 7.23 -2.22 -0.67
CA ALA A 187 8.40 -2.98 -1.11
C ALA A 187 8.90 -2.46 -2.46
N GLY A 188 9.73 -1.45 -2.43
CA GLY A 188 10.24 -0.84 -3.65
C GLY A 188 9.25 0.15 -4.30
N LEU A 189 8.80 -0.13 -5.52
CA LEU A 189 7.87 0.73 -6.27
C LEU A 189 6.40 0.32 -6.15
N TRP A 190 6.11 -0.78 -5.49
CA TRP A 190 4.76 -1.32 -5.33
C TRP A 190 4.41 -1.55 -3.86
N LEU A 191 3.11 -1.67 -3.61
CA LEU A 191 2.53 -1.97 -2.31
C LEU A 191 1.99 -3.40 -2.31
N GLU A 192 2.32 -4.14 -1.27
CA GLU A 192 1.80 -5.49 -1.05
C GLU A 192 1.00 -5.52 0.25
N GLY A 193 -0.24 -6.02 0.21
CA GLY A 193 -1.13 -6.11 1.37
C GLY A 193 -1.96 -7.39 1.39
N VAL A 194 -2.54 -7.79 0.24
CA VAL A 194 -3.48 -8.92 0.16
C VAL A 194 -2.84 -10.25 0.58
N ASN A 195 -1.62 -10.54 0.12
CA ASN A 195 -0.86 -11.73 0.50
C ASN A 195 -0.58 -11.77 2.02
N PHE A 196 -0.20 -10.65 2.61
CA PHE A 196 0.04 -10.53 4.06
C PHE A 196 -1.26 -10.66 4.86
N ALA A 197 -2.35 -10.04 4.41
CA ALA A 197 -3.66 -10.17 5.04
C ALA A 197 -4.15 -11.63 5.01
N MET A 198 -3.99 -12.33 3.89
CA MET A 198 -4.33 -13.75 3.78
C MET A 198 -3.47 -14.63 4.68
N GLY A 199 -2.14 -14.43 4.69
CA GLY A 199 -1.23 -15.17 5.56
C GLY A 199 -1.54 -14.95 7.05
N ALA A 200 -1.81 -13.70 7.43
CA ALA A 200 -2.22 -13.36 8.79
C ALA A 200 -3.58 -13.96 9.17
N GLY A 201 -4.52 -14.00 8.24
CA GLY A 201 -5.82 -14.63 8.44
C GLY A 201 -5.70 -16.14 8.73
N VAL A 202 -4.82 -16.82 7.98
CA VAL A 202 -4.51 -18.25 8.23
C VAL A 202 -3.92 -18.45 9.62
N ALA A 203 -2.88 -17.67 9.96
CA ALA A 203 -2.23 -17.75 11.27
C ALA A 203 -3.19 -17.44 12.43
N ALA A 204 -4.07 -16.44 12.26
CA ALA A 204 -5.09 -16.11 13.23
C ALA A 204 -6.10 -17.26 13.42
N GLY A 205 -6.56 -17.87 12.32
CA GLY A 205 -7.47 -19.02 12.36
C GLY A 205 -6.88 -20.24 13.07
N GLU A 206 -5.63 -20.59 12.76
CA GLU A 206 -4.94 -21.71 13.42
C GLU A 206 -4.70 -21.45 14.91
N THR A 207 -4.31 -20.22 15.27
CA THR A 207 -4.14 -19.82 16.67
C THR A 207 -5.47 -19.85 17.40
N ALA A 208 -6.54 -19.35 16.78
CA ALA A 208 -7.89 -19.38 17.34
C ALA A 208 -8.33 -20.81 17.68
N VAL A 209 -8.14 -21.75 16.77
CA VAL A 209 -8.49 -23.16 16.98
C VAL A 209 -7.72 -23.77 18.15
N LYS A 210 -6.41 -23.50 18.26
CA LYS A 210 -5.57 -23.99 19.37
C LYS A 210 -6.02 -23.39 20.70
N ALA A 211 -6.21 -22.08 20.77
CA ALA A 211 -6.62 -21.37 21.98
C ALA A 211 -8.01 -21.81 22.48
N LEU A 212 -8.97 -21.96 21.57
CA LEU A 212 -10.32 -22.42 21.91
C LEU A 212 -10.34 -23.87 22.42
N ARG A 213 -9.54 -24.76 21.81
CA ARG A 213 -9.39 -26.15 22.30
C ARG A 213 -8.73 -26.23 23.66
N ALA A 214 -7.78 -25.32 23.94
CA ALA A 214 -7.13 -25.22 25.24
C ALA A 214 -7.99 -24.53 26.31
N GLY A 215 -9.08 -23.88 25.91
CA GLY A 215 -9.90 -23.03 26.78
C GLY A 215 -9.20 -21.76 27.27
N ASP A 216 -8.10 -21.36 26.61
CA ASP A 216 -7.30 -20.18 26.97
C ASP A 216 -7.19 -19.23 25.79
N THR A 217 -8.01 -18.19 25.80
CA THR A 217 -7.96 -17.06 24.86
C THR A 217 -7.47 -15.78 25.54
N SER A 218 -6.68 -15.90 26.62
CA SER A 218 -5.91 -14.79 27.19
C SER A 218 -4.82 -14.34 26.21
N ASN A 219 -4.27 -13.16 26.42
CA ASN A 219 -3.15 -12.69 25.58
C ASN A 219 -1.95 -13.66 25.62
N ALA A 220 -1.73 -14.32 26.75
CA ALA A 220 -0.72 -15.38 26.88
C ALA A 220 -1.06 -16.61 26.04
N GLY A 221 -2.32 -17.08 26.08
CA GLY A 221 -2.81 -18.19 25.27
C GLY A 221 -2.81 -17.89 23.76
N LEU A 222 -2.83 -16.60 23.38
CA LEU A 222 -2.78 -16.13 21.99
C LEU A 222 -1.36 -15.80 21.50
N ALA A 223 -0.32 -15.90 22.34
CA ALA A 223 1.06 -15.52 21.99
C ALA A 223 1.60 -16.27 20.75
N GLY A 224 1.18 -17.51 20.54
CA GLY A 224 1.52 -18.29 19.35
C GLY A 224 1.12 -17.66 18.02
N TYR A 225 0.23 -16.65 18.01
CA TYR A 225 -0.11 -15.90 16.81
C TYR A 225 1.09 -15.11 16.29
N ARG A 226 1.73 -14.34 17.16
CA ARG A 226 2.94 -13.57 16.80
C ARG A 226 4.07 -14.50 16.35
N GLU A 227 4.30 -15.59 17.07
CA GLU A 227 5.33 -16.59 16.73
C GLU A 227 5.09 -17.16 15.32
N HIS A 228 3.86 -17.55 15.02
CA HIS A 228 3.48 -18.06 13.69
C HIS A 228 3.71 -17.02 12.58
N LEU A 229 3.38 -15.76 12.83
CA LEU A 229 3.64 -14.67 11.88
C LEU A 229 5.14 -14.41 11.69
N GLU A 230 5.95 -14.51 12.75
CA GLU A 230 7.40 -14.33 12.70
C GLU A 230 8.12 -15.45 11.94
N ASP A 231 7.61 -16.67 12.04
CA ASP A 231 8.11 -17.85 11.32
C ASP A 231 7.62 -17.92 9.87
N SER A 232 6.64 -17.10 9.51
CA SER A 232 6.09 -16.97 8.16
C SER A 232 6.67 -15.79 7.41
N PHE A 233 6.35 -15.70 6.11
CA PHE A 233 6.70 -14.52 5.30
C PHE A 233 6.09 -13.22 5.84
N VAL A 234 4.97 -13.26 6.56
CA VAL A 234 4.21 -12.07 6.98
C VAL A 234 5.09 -11.10 7.78
N LEU A 235 5.61 -11.49 8.94
CA LEU A 235 6.48 -10.62 9.74
C LEU A 235 7.94 -10.70 9.33
N ALA A 236 8.38 -11.81 8.72
CA ALA A 236 9.75 -11.93 8.23
C ALA A 236 10.06 -10.86 7.16
N ASP A 237 9.19 -10.70 6.16
CA ASP A 237 9.36 -9.70 5.11
C ASP A 237 9.19 -8.28 5.64
N HIS A 238 8.18 -8.01 6.46
CA HIS A 238 8.03 -6.71 7.10
C HIS A 238 9.26 -6.30 7.92
N ARG A 239 9.87 -7.24 8.65
CA ARG A 239 11.09 -7.02 9.43
C ARG A 239 12.29 -6.78 8.52
N ARG A 240 12.42 -7.57 7.44
CA ARG A 240 13.48 -7.43 6.44
C ARG A 240 13.42 -6.04 5.80
N PHE A 241 12.26 -5.62 5.34
CA PHE A 241 12.05 -4.36 4.63
C PHE A 241 11.64 -3.19 5.54
N ARG A 242 11.88 -3.27 6.84
CA ARG A 242 11.49 -2.23 7.81
C ARG A 242 12.01 -0.81 7.51
N GLY A 243 12.99 -0.68 6.65
CA GLY A 243 13.53 0.61 6.18
C GLY A 243 12.98 1.08 4.84
N ALA A 244 12.19 0.25 4.15
CA ALA A 244 11.68 0.55 2.81
C ALA A 244 10.72 1.75 2.79
N PRO A 245 9.73 1.89 3.68
CA PRO A 245 8.82 3.02 3.66
C PRO A 245 9.51 4.39 3.70
N GLU A 246 10.45 4.58 4.64
CA GLU A 246 11.21 5.84 4.76
C GLU A 246 12.05 6.17 3.50
N LEU A 247 12.50 5.15 2.80
CA LEU A 247 13.30 5.30 1.59
C LEU A 247 12.41 5.58 0.37
N VAL A 248 11.40 4.73 0.15
CA VAL A 248 10.51 4.79 -1.01
C VAL A 248 9.70 6.07 -1.04
N LEU A 249 9.16 6.50 0.11
CA LEU A 249 8.37 7.73 0.21
C LEU A 249 9.21 9.01 0.29
N SER A 250 10.56 8.89 0.22
CA SER A 250 11.40 10.09 0.25
C SER A 250 11.28 10.91 -1.04
N GLU A 251 11.26 12.25 -0.93
CA GLU A 251 11.19 13.18 -2.07
C GLU A 251 12.23 12.87 -3.14
N ARG A 252 13.46 12.48 -2.75
CA ARG A 252 14.50 12.17 -3.73
C ARG A 252 14.19 10.94 -4.56
N VAL A 253 13.69 9.88 -3.95
CA VAL A 253 13.31 8.64 -4.66
C VAL A 253 12.07 8.89 -5.52
N GLN A 254 11.10 9.62 -5.00
CA GLN A 254 9.84 9.86 -5.68
C GLN A 254 9.93 10.87 -6.83
N GLN A 255 10.79 11.88 -6.72
CA GLN A 255 10.80 13.00 -7.68
C GLN A 255 12.16 13.22 -8.33
N ARG A 256 13.23 13.33 -7.53
CA ARG A 256 14.52 13.80 -8.05
C ARG A 256 15.28 12.74 -8.82
N TYR A 257 15.28 11.48 -8.38
CA TYR A 257 15.95 10.39 -9.09
C TYR A 257 15.25 10.01 -10.39
N PRO A 258 13.92 9.89 -10.46
CA PRO A 258 13.22 9.70 -11.75
C PRO A 258 13.53 10.82 -12.75
N ALA A 259 13.46 12.09 -12.35
CA ALA A 259 13.79 13.23 -13.20
C ALA A 259 15.27 13.23 -13.64
N PHE A 260 16.17 12.83 -12.76
CA PHE A 260 17.60 12.68 -13.08
C PHE A 260 17.82 11.59 -14.14
N VAL A 261 17.23 10.40 -13.95
CA VAL A 261 17.36 9.28 -14.90
C VAL A 261 16.74 9.63 -16.25
N ALA A 262 15.51 10.16 -16.27
CA ALA A 262 14.85 10.59 -17.49
C ALA A 262 15.66 11.64 -18.25
N GLY A 263 16.16 12.65 -17.56
CA GLY A 263 16.98 13.69 -18.17
C GLY A 263 18.33 13.20 -18.68
N MET A 264 18.93 12.20 -18.02
CA MET A 264 20.14 11.53 -18.53
C MET A 264 19.86 10.78 -19.84
N LEU A 265 18.80 9.96 -19.86
CA LEU A 265 18.41 9.19 -21.05
C LEU A 265 18.04 10.11 -22.21
N GLU A 266 17.25 11.15 -21.97
CA GLU A 266 16.91 12.15 -22.96
C GLU A 266 18.15 12.75 -23.63
N GLU A 267 19.12 13.25 -22.83
CA GLU A 267 20.35 13.85 -23.39
C GLU A 267 21.26 12.84 -24.10
N MET A 268 21.33 11.60 -23.62
CA MET A 268 22.16 10.56 -24.23
C MET A 268 21.60 10.11 -25.58
N PHE A 269 20.29 10.01 -25.73
CA PHE A 269 19.64 9.53 -26.95
C PHE A 269 19.24 10.65 -27.92
N THR A 270 19.31 11.93 -27.53
CA THR A 270 19.03 13.04 -28.43
C THR A 270 20.18 13.24 -29.42
N VAL A 271 19.86 13.31 -30.72
CA VAL A 271 20.82 13.64 -31.78
C VAL A 271 21.00 15.15 -31.83
N THR A 272 22.22 15.63 -31.58
CA THR A 272 22.52 17.07 -31.45
C THR A 272 23.36 17.65 -32.60
N ASN A 273 23.64 16.85 -33.67
CA ASN A 273 24.45 17.31 -34.78
C ASN A 273 23.94 18.65 -35.39
N PRO A 274 24.82 19.57 -35.79
CA PRO A 274 26.28 19.44 -35.89
C PRO A 274 27.05 19.62 -34.57
N ARG A 275 26.38 19.80 -33.43
CA ARG A 275 27.05 19.95 -32.14
C ARG A 275 27.58 18.59 -31.65
N PRO A 276 28.83 18.54 -31.13
CA PRO A 276 29.38 17.29 -30.56
C PRO A 276 28.53 16.77 -29.39
N LYS A 277 28.40 15.46 -29.28
CA LYS A 277 27.75 14.82 -28.12
C LYS A 277 28.57 15.02 -26.86
N ARG A 278 27.88 15.18 -25.75
CA ARG A 278 28.51 15.20 -24.42
C ARG A 278 28.78 13.78 -23.94
N GLY A 279 29.87 13.58 -23.21
CA GLY A 279 30.13 12.32 -22.55
C GLY A 279 29.18 12.07 -21.37
N ALA A 280 28.90 10.82 -21.05
CA ALA A 280 27.94 10.42 -20.02
C ALA A 280 28.21 11.07 -18.64
N MET A 281 29.48 11.21 -18.24
CA MET A 281 29.84 11.87 -16.96
C MET A 281 29.52 13.37 -16.94
N ALA A 282 29.63 14.05 -18.09
CA ALA A 282 29.27 15.46 -18.19
C ALA A 282 27.75 15.65 -18.13
N ILE A 283 27.01 14.75 -18.76
CA ILE A 283 25.55 14.69 -18.69
C ILE A 283 25.12 14.44 -17.24
N ALA A 284 25.69 13.42 -16.59
CA ALA A 284 25.39 13.08 -15.20
C ALA A 284 25.60 14.26 -14.26
N ARG A 285 26.75 14.93 -14.31
CA ARG A 285 27.04 16.11 -13.48
C ARG A 285 26.03 17.24 -13.70
N ARG A 286 25.63 17.48 -14.95
CA ARG A 286 24.63 18.49 -15.30
C ARG A 286 23.26 18.14 -14.74
N GLN A 287 22.82 16.90 -14.94
CA GLN A 287 21.52 16.43 -14.45
C GLN A 287 21.45 16.36 -12.92
N LEU A 288 22.53 15.97 -12.24
CA LEU A 288 22.62 16.05 -10.77
C LEU A 288 22.41 17.49 -10.29
N LYS A 289 23.10 18.46 -10.92
CA LYS A 289 22.95 19.89 -10.58
C LYS A 289 21.54 20.39 -10.86
N LYS A 290 20.96 20.02 -12.03
CA LYS A 290 19.60 20.42 -12.44
C LYS A 290 18.55 19.95 -11.43
N ASN A 291 18.70 18.73 -10.91
CA ASN A 291 17.74 18.11 -9.99
C ASN A 291 18.11 18.31 -8.50
N GLY A 292 19.11 19.13 -8.18
CA GLY A 292 19.50 19.43 -6.80
C GLY A 292 20.05 18.22 -6.03
N ILE A 293 20.61 17.22 -6.74
CA ILE A 293 21.17 16.00 -6.15
C ILE A 293 22.67 16.17 -5.97
N ARG A 294 23.18 15.91 -4.75
CA ARG A 294 24.61 15.91 -4.46
C ARG A 294 25.17 14.48 -4.51
N TRP A 295 26.43 14.31 -4.87
CA TRP A 295 27.09 13.00 -4.89
C TRP A 295 26.98 12.23 -3.58
N ARG A 296 27.08 12.94 -2.46
CA ARG A 296 26.89 12.34 -1.13
C ARG A 296 25.47 11.79 -0.91
N ASP A 297 24.48 12.37 -1.56
CA ASP A 297 23.08 11.89 -1.47
C ASP A 297 22.94 10.56 -2.22
N LEU A 298 23.54 10.44 -3.43
CA LEU A 298 23.59 9.17 -4.19
C LEU A 298 24.30 8.06 -3.40
N VAL A 299 25.46 8.35 -2.80
CA VAL A 299 26.19 7.36 -2.01
C VAL A 299 25.40 6.91 -0.79
N ARG A 300 24.83 7.88 -0.05
CA ARG A 300 24.06 7.59 1.15
C ARG A 300 22.78 6.81 0.84
N ASP A 301 22.04 7.25 -0.17
CA ASP A 301 20.77 6.62 -0.51
C ASP A 301 21.01 5.27 -1.22
N GLY A 302 22.05 5.16 -2.05
CA GLY A 302 22.50 3.89 -2.61
C GLY A 302 22.89 2.87 -1.54
N TRP A 303 23.58 3.31 -0.46
CA TRP A 303 23.88 2.45 0.67
C TRP A 303 22.61 2.03 1.43
N LYS A 304 21.66 2.94 1.61
CA LYS A 304 20.35 2.60 2.22
C LYS A 304 19.58 1.59 1.37
N ILE A 305 19.54 1.79 0.04
CA ILE A 305 18.93 0.85 -0.91
C ILE A 305 19.58 -0.53 -0.76
N PHE A 306 20.90 -0.59 -0.80
CA PHE A 306 21.62 -1.85 -0.65
C PHE A 306 21.34 -2.56 0.69
N ARG A 307 21.27 -1.81 1.80
CA ARG A 307 20.94 -2.40 3.12
C ARG A 307 19.49 -2.84 3.26
N THR A 308 18.58 -2.25 2.50
CA THR A 308 17.15 -2.53 2.60
C THR A 308 16.73 -3.65 1.65
N PHE A 309 17.32 -3.69 0.45
CA PHE A 309 16.89 -4.59 -0.63
C PHE A 309 17.97 -5.60 -1.05
N GLY A 310 19.20 -5.47 -0.56
CA GLY A 310 20.36 -6.34 -0.87
C GLY A 310 20.55 -7.55 0.05
#